data_7b02d26fd9f0a5fe4b827710c26283c5
#
_entry.id   7b02d26fd9f0a5fe4b827710c26283c5
#
_cell.length_a   1.000
_cell.length_b   1.000
_cell.length_c   1.000
_cell.angle_alpha   90.00
_cell.angle_beta   90.00
_cell.angle_gamma   90.00
#
_symmetry.space_group_name_H-M   'P 1'
#
loop_
_entity.id
_entity.type
_entity.pdbx_description
1 polymer ?
#
loop_
_entity_poly.entity_id
_entity_poly.type
_entity_poly.pdbx_seq_one_letter_code
_entity_poly.pdbx_strand_id
1 'polypeptide(L)'
;AFIGPDWILTVHDGPQPAIAEVVKRLEADPRNTLGRGPDFLAYLLADAMVDSHFPLLDQFSDEIEALEEHIFERPKPALMQRAFALKRALVQLRRVLSPQRDVLGLLSRAGVAQVSEKTSVYFRDVYDHLMRLSEQIDSARDLLGNAMDAWLSVVANKTNDITKQLTLFASIFMPLSFVVGFFGQNFEGLASPRLFWPTMAFLVALPIGMVGWFRYRRWL
;
A
#
# COMPACT_ATOMS: atom_id res chain seq x y z
N ALA A 1 15.09 23.89 17.11
CA ALA A 1 16.40 24.48 17.37
C ALA A 1 16.26 25.99 17.53
N PHE A 2 17.17 26.60 18.27
CA PHE A 2 17.31 28.05 18.40
C PHE A 2 18.72 28.43 17.96
N ILE A 3 18.87 29.46 17.15
CA ILE A 3 20.15 29.88 16.58
C ILE A 3 20.42 31.31 17.12
N GLY A 4 21.55 31.47 17.82
CA GLY A 4 22.09 32.74 18.22
C GLY A 4 23.29 33.16 17.39
N PRO A 5 23.95 34.31 17.73
CA PRO A 5 25.12 34.78 16.98
C PRO A 5 26.28 33.80 16.95
N ASP A 6 26.56 33.13 18.08
CA ASP A 6 27.73 32.21 18.24
C ASP A 6 27.34 30.87 18.85
N TRP A 7 26.03 30.52 18.88
CA TRP A 7 25.57 29.28 19.48
C TRP A 7 24.32 28.75 18.79
N ILE A 8 24.11 27.44 18.91
CA ILE A 8 22.86 26.75 18.55
C ILE A 8 22.41 25.89 19.73
N LEU A 9 21.11 25.92 20.03
CA LEU A 9 20.47 25.05 21.02
C LEU A 9 19.48 24.15 20.35
N THR A 10 19.66 22.84 20.47
CA THR A 10 18.70 21.84 20.03
C THR A 10 18.00 21.20 21.22
N VAL A 11 16.71 20.94 21.08
CA VAL A 11 15.90 20.20 22.05
C VAL A 11 15.31 18.99 21.35
N HIS A 12 15.55 17.80 21.88
CA HIS A 12 15.06 16.56 21.33
C HIS A 12 14.65 15.60 22.45
N ASP A 13 13.74 14.67 22.14
CA ASP A 13 13.29 13.64 23.06
C ASP A 13 14.04 12.34 22.77
N GLY A 14 14.88 11.93 23.71
CA GLY A 14 15.72 10.75 23.63
C GLY A 14 16.89 10.82 22.63
N PRO A 15 17.63 9.72 22.46
CA PRO A 15 18.77 9.64 21.56
C PRO A 15 18.36 9.79 20.11
N GLN A 16 19.03 10.67 19.36
CA GLN A 16 18.80 10.87 17.93
C GLN A 16 20.07 10.47 17.15
N PRO A 17 20.02 9.38 16.36
CA PRO A 17 21.19 8.90 15.60
C PRO A 17 21.78 9.96 14.67
N ALA A 18 20.93 10.74 13.98
CA ALA A 18 21.37 11.82 13.11
C ALA A 18 22.15 12.90 13.86
N ILE A 19 21.70 13.29 15.08
CA ILE A 19 22.44 14.24 15.92
C ILE A 19 23.76 13.66 16.39
N ALA A 20 23.77 12.39 16.79
CA ALA A 20 25.00 11.70 17.22
C ALA A 20 26.04 11.64 16.09
N GLU A 21 25.62 11.45 14.86
CA GLU A 21 26.49 11.47 13.69
C GLU A 21 27.09 12.84 13.46
N VAL A 22 26.30 13.90 13.56
CA VAL A 22 26.80 15.28 13.46
C VAL A 22 27.80 15.58 14.58
N VAL A 23 27.50 15.19 15.83
CA VAL A 23 28.46 15.36 16.94
C VAL A 23 29.79 14.68 16.66
N LYS A 24 29.80 13.45 16.18
CA LYS A 24 31.06 12.75 15.76
C LYS A 24 31.82 13.53 14.68
N ARG A 25 31.10 14.09 13.70
CA ARG A 25 31.68 14.92 12.64
C ARG A 25 32.30 16.22 13.20
N LEU A 26 31.67 16.83 14.20
CA LEU A 26 32.18 18.02 14.90
C LEU A 26 33.43 17.73 15.66
N GLU A 27 33.52 16.59 16.34
CA GLU A 27 34.69 16.14 17.08
C GLU A 27 35.89 15.80 16.16
N ALA A 28 35.57 15.22 14.98
CA ALA A 28 36.61 14.83 14.01
C ALA A 28 37.26 16.04 13.31
N ASP A 29 36.48 17.07 12.97
CA ASP A 29 36.97 18.26 12.26
C ASP A 29 36.30 19.55 12.79
N PRO A 30 36.71 20.04 13.97
CA PRO A 30 36.13 21.23 14.58
C PRO A 30 36.32 22.51 13.76
N ARG A 31 37.45 22.62 13.04
CA ARG A 31 37.75 23.84 12.28
C ARG A 31 36.84 24.05 11.07
N ASN A 32 36.56 22.98 10.35
CA ASN A 32 35.71 23.02 9.14
C ASN A 32 34.21 22.87 9.44
N THR A 33 33.86 22.65 10.72
CA THR A 33 32.47 22.54 11.18
C THR A 33 32.11 23.71 12.10
N LEU A 34 32.54 23.70 13.34
CA LEU A 34 32.26 24.75 14.34
C LEU A 34 32.84 26.12 13.93
N GLY A 35 34.03 26.14 13.29
CA GLY A 35 34.66 27.37 12.79
C GLY A 35 33.90 28.09 11.68
N ARG A 36 32.85 27.50 11.12
CA ARG A 36 32.03 28.11 10.05
C ARG A 36 30.81 28.88 10.57
N GLY A 37 30.53 28.75 11.87
CA GLY A 37 29.42 29.45 12.50
C GLY A 37 28.21 28.55 12.83
N PRO A 38 27.27 29.07 13.66
CA PRO A 38 26.12 28.32 14.13
C PRO A 38 25.10 28.02 13.03
N ASP A 39 25.01 28.84 11.99
CA ASP A 39 24.19 28.62 10.82
C ASP A 39 24.64 27.39 10.02
N PHE A 40 25.94 27.20 9.84
CA PHE A 40 26.48 26.01 9.19
C PHE A 40 26.24 24.74 10.02
N LEU A 41 26.33 24.86 11.35
CA LEU A 41 25.99 23.74 12.23
C LEU A 41 24.48 23.40 12.15
N ALA A 42 23.62 24.43 12.05
CA ALA A 42 22.19 24.22 11.83
C ALA A 42 21.91 23.49 10.51
N TYR A 43 22.63 23.82 9.44
CA TYR A 43 22.59 23.09 8.19
C TYR A 43 22.98 21.63 8.38
N LEU A 44 24.13 21.34 9.01
CA LEU A 44 24.58 19.95 9.21
C LEU A 44 23.54 19.10 9.98
N LEU A 45 22.89 19.69 10.98
CA LEU A 45 21.84 19.02 11.73
C LEU A 45 20.60 18.77 10.86
N ALA A 46 20.18 19.78 10.07
CA ALA A 46 19.03 19.64 9.18
C ALA A 46 19.28 18.59 8.10
N ASP A 47 20.44 18.59 7.49
CA ASP A 47 20.91 17.66 6.49
C ASP A 47 20.86 16.21 7.01
N ALA A 48 21.53 15.93 8.10
CA ALA A 48 21.56 14.61 8.72
C ALA A 48 20.17 14.12 9.14
N MET A 49 19.29 15.04 9.63
CA MET A 49 17.91 14.68 9.99
C MET A 49 17.07 14.36 8.76
N VAL A 50 17.20 15.12 7.69
CA VAL A 50 16.47 14.89 6.44
C VAL A 50 16.94 13.58 5.81
N ASP A 51 18.24 13.37 5.73
CA ASP A 51 18.84 12.16 5.15
C ASP A 51 18.45 10.89 5.92
N SER A 52 18.22 10.99 7.23
CA SER A 52 17.74 9.83 8.03
C SER A 52 16.36 9.30 7.62
N HIS A 53 15.59 10.03 6.81
CA HIS A 53 14.27 9.60 6.34
C HIS A 53 14.34 8.72 5.07
N PHE A 54 15.40 8.79 4.27
CA PHE A 54 15.54 7.98 3.06
C PHE A 54 15.47 6.47 3.33
N PRO A 55 16.25 5.91 4.29
CA PRO A 55 16.17 4.48 4.58
C PRO A 55 14.78 4.02 5.06
N LEU A 56 14.02 4.90 5.70
CA LEU A 56 12.66 4.61 6.12
C LEU A 56 11.71 4.51 4.91
N LEU A 57 11.88 5.39 3.93
CA LEU A 57 11.10 5.33 2.68
C LEU A 57 11.45 4.12 1.82
N ASP A 58 12.73 3.73 1.79
CA ASP A 58 13.16 2.50 1.12
C ASP A 58 12.46 1.28 1.73
N GLN A 59 12.41 1.18 3.07
CA GLN A 59 11.66 0.13 3.76
C GLN A 59 10.16 0.14 3.42
N PHE A 60 9.53 1.30 3.32
CA PHE A 60 8.13 1.38 2.90
C PHE A 60 7.94 0.92 1.45
N SER A 61 8.86 1.25 0.57
CA SER A 61 8.83 0.81 -0.83
C SER A 61 8.95 -0.70 -0.94
N ASP A 62 9.89 -1.31 -0.23
CA ASP A 62 10.06 -2.77 -0.16
C ASP A 62 8.82 -3.46 0.40
N GLU A 63 8.19 -2.87 1.43
CA GLU A 63 6.95 -3.41 1.99
C GLU A 63 5.76 -3.31 1.01
N ILE A 64 5.68 -2.25 0.22
CA ILE A 64 4.63 -2.07 -0.79
C ILE A 64 4.82 -3.10 -1.91
N GLU A 65 6.05 -3.29 -2.40
CA GLU A 65 6.36 -4.29 -3.42
C GLU A 65 6.02 -5.71 -2.95
N ALA A 66 6.43 -6.08 -1.74
CA ALA A 66 6.08 -7.37 -1.14
C ALA A 66 4.57 -7.55 -0.96
N LEU A 67 3.84 -6.47 -0.69
CA LEU A 67 2.38 -6.49 -0.56
C LEU A 67 1.72 -6.69 -1.92
N GLU A 68 2.19 -6.04 -2.97
CA GLU A 68 1.69 -6.22 -4.35
C GLU A 68 1.86 -7.67 -4.80
N GLU A 69 3.03 -8.27 -4.61
CA GLU A 69 3.30 -9.67 -4.97
C GLU A 69 2.31 -10.63 -4.27
N HIS A 70 2.11 -10.46 -2.96
CA HIS A 70 1.21 -11.32 -2.19
C HIS A 70 -0.28 -11.12 -2.53
N ILE A 71 -0.69 -9.96 -3.03
CA ILE A 71 -2.07 -9.69 -3.47
C ILE A 71 -2.43 -10.60 -4.64
N PHE A 72 -1.53 -10.77 -5.60
CA PHE A 72 -1.79 -11.60 -6.78
C PHE A 72 -1.73 -13.09 -6.46
N GLU A 73 -0.85 -13.51 -5.57
CA GLU A 73 -0.72 -14.92 -5.21
C GLU A 73 -1.85 -15.41 -4.31
N ARG A 74 -2.09 -14.73 -3.20
CA ARG A 74 -3.06 -15.14 -2.15
C ARG A 74 -3.68 -13.93 -1.46
N PRO A 75 -4.76 -13.38 -2.00
CA PRO A 75 -5.41 -12.21 -1.40
C PRO A 75 -6.03 -12.57 -0.04
N LYS A 76 -5.34 -12.21 1.03
CA LYS A 76 -5.83 -12.38 2.42
C LYS A 76 -6.29 -11.04 2.99
N PRO A 77 -7.33 -11.00 3.86
CA PRO A 77 -7.76 -9.76 4.50
C PRO A 77 -6.67 -9.06 5.33
N ALA A 78 -5.70 -9.81 5.86
CA ALA A 78 -4.57 -9.27 6.61
C ALA A 78 -3.67 -8.34 5.77
N LEU A 79 -3.56 -8.58 4.45
CA LEU A 79 -2.80 -7.72 3.53
C LEU A 79 -3.41 -6.33 3.46
N MET A 80 -4.73 -6.22 3.44
CA MET A 80 -5.43 -4.94 3.43
C MET A 80 -5.21 -4.16 4.73
N GLN A 81 -5.21 -4.84 5.89
CA GLN A 81 -4.89 -4.19 7.18
C GLN A 81 -3.47 -3.62 7.16
N ARG A 82 -2.52 -4.36 6.59
CA ARG A 82 -1.12 -3.91 6.44
C ARG A 82 -1.03 -2.71 5.49
N ALA A 83 -1.73 -2.75 4.34
CA ALA A 83 -1.82 -1.63 3.41
C ALA A 83 -2.34 -0.35 4.09
N PHE A 84 -3.40 -0.45 4.90
CA PHE A 84 -3.92 0.69 5.66
C PHE A 84 -2.94 1.19 6.73
N ALA A 85 -2.14 0.32 7.34
CA ALA A 85 -1.12 0.73 8.30
C ALA A 85 0.00 1.53 7.60
N LEU A 86 0.50 1.05 6.46
CA LEU A 86 1.48 1.75 5.63
C LEU A 86 0.94 3.10 5.14
N LYS A 87 -0.30 3.14 4.65
CA LYS A 87 -0.93 4.38 4.21
C LYS A 87 -0.97 5.42 5.33
N ARG A 88 -1.31 5.02 6.55
CA ARG A 88 -1.29 5.92 7.72
C ARG A 88 0.12 6.42 8.04
N ALA A 89 1.12 5.54 7.99
CA ALA A 89 2.52 5.90 8.24
C ALA A 89 3.02 6.93 7.20
N LEU A 90 2.77 6.71 5.91
CA LEU A 90 3.11 7.66 4.84
C LEU A 90 2.42 9.03 5.02
N VAL A 91 1.14 9.04 5.40
CA VAL A 91 0.41 10.29 5.69
C VAL A 91 1.01 11.02 6.89
N GLN A 92 1.39 10.30 7.95
CA GLN A 92 2.03 10.90 9.12
C GLN A 92 3.40 11.47 8.76
N LEU A 93 4.21 10.74 8.00
CA LEU A 93 5.52 11.19 7.54
C LEU A 93 5.39 12.48 6.71
N ARG A 94 4.48 12.50 5.74
CA ARG A 94 4.19 13.71 4.95
C ARG A 94 3.80 14.89 5.83
N ARG A 95 2.95 14.68 6.84
CA ARG A 95 2.52 15.73 7.77
C ARG A 95 3.68 16.33 8.55
N VAL A 96 4.69 15.53 8.86
CA VAL A 96 5.91 15.98 9.55
C VAL A 96 6.85 16.72 8.60
N LEU A 97 7.06 16.23 7.39
CA LEU A 97 8.02 16.78 6.44
C LEU A 97 7.52 18.09 5.76
N SER A 98 6.21 18.23 5.56
CA SER A 98 5.67 19.39 4.86
C SER A 98 6.01 20.75 5.53
N PRO A 99 5.86 20.93 6.86
CA PRO A 99 6.29 22.17 7.52
C PRO A 99 7.80 22.38 7.51
N GLN A 100 8.59 21.30 7.58
CA GLN A 100 10.05 21.36 7.50
C GLN A 100 10.52 21.91 6.14
N ARG A 101 9.86 21.47 5.07
CA ARG A 101 10.12 21.99 3.71
C ARG A 101 9.91 23.50 3.65
N ASP A 102 8.83 24.00 4.23
CA ASP A 102 8.52 25.43 4.20
C ASP A 102 9.57 26.23 4.97
N VAL A 103 10.02 25.73 6.13
CA VAL A 103 11.11 26.34 6.91
C VAL A 103 12.43 26.33 6.14
N LEU A 104 12.83 25.19 5.57
CA LEU A 104 14.07 25.08 4.79
C LEU A 104 14.02 25.93 3.53
N GLY A 105 12.83 26.03 2.90
CA GLY A 105 12.60 26.95 1.79
C GLY A 105 12.77 28.42 2.16
N LEU A 106 12.50 28.81 3.40
CA LEU A 106 12.83 30.15 3.90
C LEU A 106 14.33 30.33 4.15
N LEU A 107 14.99 29.35 4.79
CA LEU A 107 16.42 29.38 5.12
C LEU A 107 17.30 29.33 3.87
N SER A 108 16.82 28.74 2.77
CA SER A 108 17.51 28.70 1.48
C SER A 108 17.54 30.04 0.72
N ARG A 109 16.75 31.03 1.18
CA ARG A 109 16.69 32.35 0.54
C ARG A 109 17.72 33.29 1.16
N ALA A 110 18.30 34.15 0.34
CA ALA A 110 19.12 35.26 0.81
C ALA A 110 18.30 36.23 1.67
N GLY A 111 18.95 36.79 2.71
CA GLY A 111 18.35 37.83 3.54
C GLY A 111 17.75 37.40 4.88
N VAL A 112 17.91 36.14 5.27
CA VAL A 112 17.62 35.68 6.64
C VAL A 112 18.77 36.08 7.56
N ALA A 113 18.48 36.93 8.56
CA ALA A 113 19.51 37.57 9.39
C ALA A 113 20.48 36.59 10.11
N GLN A 114 19.99 35.37 10.41
CA GLN A 114 20.75 34.33 11.11
C GLN A 114 21.48 33.36 10.18
N VAL A 115 21.34 33.52 8.86
CA VAL A 115 21.93 32.61 7.85
C VAL A 115 22.77 33.42 6.89
N SER A 116 24.07 33.09 6.81
CA SER A 116 24.98 33.71 5.86
C SER A 116 24.62 33.30 4.41
N GLU A 117 24.93 34.16 3.44
CA GLU A 117 24.71 33.82 2.01
C GLU A 117 25.45 32.54 1.60
N LYS A 118 26.61 32.27 2.21
CA LYS A 118 27.38 31.06 1.96
C LYS A 118 26.65 29.81 2.47
N THR A 119 25.96 29.91 3.60
CA THR A 119 25.24 28.78 4.19
C THR A 119 23.85 28.59 3.56
N SER A 120 23.21 29.65 3.03
CA SER A 120 21.92 29.56 2.37
C SER A 120 21.94 28.60 1.16
N VAL A 121 23.07 28.47 0.47
CA VAL A 121 23.27 27.52 -0.64
C VAL A 121 23.16 26.06 -0.15
N TYR A 122 23.70 25.75 1.02
CA TYR A 122 23.60 24.41 1.61
C TYR A 122 22.17 24.10 2.08
N PHE A 123 21.44 25.09 2.62
CA PHE A 123 20.02 24.92 2.95
C PHE A 123 19.16 24.66 1.70
N ARG A 124 19.56 25.16 0.53
CA ARG A 124 18.90 24.83 -0.72
C ARG A 124 19.03 23.36 -1.08
N ASP A 125 20.21 22.78 -0.87
CA ASP A 125 20.47 21.36 -1.10
C ASP A 125 19.57 20.51 -0.20
N VAL A 126 19.49 20.83 1.10
CA VAL A 126 18.59 20.14 2.04
C VAL A 126 17.11 20.31 1.65
N TYR A 127 16.74 21.49 1.15
CA TYR A 127 15.39 21.70 0.62
C TYR A 127 15.10 20.79 -0.57
N ASP A 128 16.04 20.64 -1.49
CA ASP A 128 15.90 19.76 -2.65
C ASP A 128 15.83 18.28 -2.23
N HIS A 129 16.53 17.87 -1.17
CA HIS A 129 16.39 16.55 -0.55
C HIS A 129 14.96 16.34 0.00
N LEU A 130 14.40 17.32 0.70
CA LEU A 130 13.01 17.27 1.18
C LEU A 130 11.97 17.23 0.06
N MET A 131 12.22 17.91 -1.04
CA MET A 131 11.36 17.82 -2.22
C MET A 131 11.35 16.41 -2.78
N ARG A 132 12.53 15.78 -2.94
CA ARG A 132 12.64 14.39 -3.39
C ARG A 132 11.94 13.41 -2.44
N LEU A 133 12.11 13.56 -1.12
CA LEU A 133 11.38 12.77 -0.13
C LEU A 133 9.85 12.92 -0.27
N SER A 134 9.38 14.13 -0.49
CA SER A 134 7.94 14.41 -0.67
C SER A 134 7.40 13.71 -1.92
N GLU A 135 8.14 13.76 -3.03
CA GLU A 135 7.78 13.08 -4.28
C GLU A 135 7.77 11.55 -4.12
N GLN A 136 8.76 11.00 -3.41
CA GLN A 136 8.80 9.56 -3.11
C GLN A 136 7.62 9.12 -2.22
N ILE A 137 7.23 9.93 -1.22
CA ILE A 137 6.05 9.65 -0.39
C ILE A 137 4.78 9.66 -1.24
N ASP A 138 4.63 10.61 -2.13
CA ASP A 138 3.45 10.69 -3.01
C ASP A 138 3.42 9.50 -3.96
N SER A 139 4.55 9.13 -4.57
CA SER A 139 4.67 7.92 -5.40
C SER A 139 4.34 6.64 -4.63
N ALA A 140 4.88 6.47 -3.42
CA ALA A 140 4.59 5.32 -2.57
C ALA A 140 3.09 5.22 -2.19
N ARG A 141 2.44 6.37 -1.95
CA ARG A 141 0.99 6.41 -1.68
C ARG A 141 0.15 6.01 -2.89
N ASP A 142 0.56 6.42 -4.07
CA ASP A 142 -0.13 6.09 -5.33
C ASP A 142 0.03 4.59 -5.65
N LEU A 143 1.24 4.04 -5.52
CA LEU A 143 1.49 2.61 -5.66
C LEU A 143 0.64 1.80 -4.68
N LEU A 144 0.62 2.21 -3.42
CA LEU A 144 -0.21 1.56 -2.40
C LEU A 144 -1.72 1.65 -2.72
N GLY A 145 -2.17 2.77 -3.28
CA GLY A 145 -3.54 2.94 -3.78
C GLY A 145 -3.87 1.92 -4.87
N ASN A 146 -3.00 1.82 -5.86
CA ASN A 146 -3.13 0.86 -6.96
C ASN A 146 -3.13 -0.60 -6.47
N ALA A 147 -2.27 -0.93 -5.50
CA ALA A 147 -2.24 -2.26 -4.87
C ALA A 147 -3.55 -2.59 -4.16
N MET A 148 -4.15 -1.62 -3.45
CA MET A 148 -5.46 -1.79 -2.80
C MET A 148 -6.58 -2.02 -3.82
N ASP A 149 -6.58 -1.30 -4.94
CA ASP A 149 -7.57 -1.46 -6.01
C ASP A 149 -7.39 -2.81 -6.73
N ALA A 150 -6.15 -3.24 -6.95
CA ALA A 150 -5.83 -4.57 -7.46
C ALA A 150 -6.37 -5.67 -6.55
N TRP A 151 -6.19 -5.53 -5.23
CA TRP A 151 -6.73 -6.49 -4.25
C TRP A 151 -8.24 -6.60 -4.35
N LEU A 152 -8.96 -5.47 -4.41
CA LEU A 152 -10.42 -5.46 -4.58
C LEU A 152 -10.84 -6.18 -5.86
N SER A 153 -10.13 -5.94 -6.96
CA SER A 153 -10.38 -6.59 -8.26
C SER A 153 -10.16 -8.11 -8.19
N VAL A 154 -9.07 -8.54 -7.57
CA VAL A 154 -8.76 -9.99 -7.40
C VAL A 154 -9.82 -10.67 -6.53
N VAL A 155 -10.24 -10.05 -5.43
CA VAL A 155 -11.29 -10.58 -4.55
C VAL A 155 -12.63 -10.64 -5.28
N ALA A 156 -12.99 -9.60 -6.03
CA ALA A 156 -14.22 -9.56 -6.83
C ALA A 156 -14.23 -10.67 -7.89
N ASN A 157 -13.14 -10.86 -8.63
CA ASN A 157 -13.01 -11.93 -9.62
C ASN A 157 -13.16 -13.30 -8.97
N LYS A 158 -12.49 -13.54 -7.84
CA LYS A 158 -12.61 -14.80 -7.10
C LYS A 158 -14.05 -15.06 -6.61
N THR A 159 -14.75 -14.01 -6.14
CA THR A 159 -16.14 -14.11 -5.74
C THR A 159 -17.04 -14.44 -6.93
N ASN A 160 -16.80 -13.82 -8.08
CA ASN A 160 -17.52 -14.11 -9.32
C ASN A 160 -17.31 -15.57 -9.77
N ASP A 161 -16.09 -16.09 -9.67
CA ASP A 161 -15.79 -17.49 -10.01
C ASP A 161 -16.53 -18.47 -9.08
N ILE A 162 -16.56 -18.20 -7.76
CA ILE A 162 -17.31 -19.00 -6.80
C ILE A 162 -18.80 -18.93 -7.10
N THR A 163 -19.34 -17.74 -7.36
CA THR A 163 -20.76 -17.54 -7.70
C THR A 163 -21.11 -18.27 -8.98
N LYS A 164 -20.26 -18.20 -10.01
CA LYS A 164 -20.40 -18.91 -11.27
C LYS A 164 -20.48 -20.42 -11.03
N GLN A 165 -19.56 -20.98 -10.24
CA GLN A 165 -19.57 -22.41 -9.89
C GLN A 165 -20.87 -22.79 -9.18
N LEU A 166 -21.28 -22.02 -8.17
CA LEU A 166 -22.51 -22.25 -7.43
C LEU A 166 -23.73 -22.22 -8.35
N THR A 167 -23.79 -21.23 -9.26
CA THR A 167 -24.86 -21.12 -10.25
C THR A 167 -24.92 -22.31 -11.19
N LEU A 168 -23.77 -22.81 -11.66
CA LEU A 168 -23.68 -24.02 -12.49
C LEU A 168 -24.23 -25.23 -11.74
N PHE A 169 -23.83 -25.46 -10.49
CA PHE A 169 -24.37 -26.52 -9.66
C PHE A 169 -25.88 -26.38 -9.47
N ALA A 170 -26.34 -25.20 -9.03
CA ALA A 170 -27.76 -24.95 -8.80
C ALA A 170 -28.60 -25.17 -10.06
N SER A 171 -28.14 -24.69 -11.22
CA SER A 171 -28.85 -24.84 -12.51
C SER A 171 -29.03 -26.30 -12.91
N ILE A 172 -28.07 -27.17 -12.60
CA ILE A 172 -28.16 -28.61 -12.89
C ILE A 172 -29.04 -29.32 -11.85
N PHE A 173 -28.80 -29.08 -10.57
CA PHE A 173 -29.45 -29.84 -9.50
C PHE A 173 -30.90 -29.41 -9.22
N MET A 174 -31.25 -28.14 -9.41
CA MET A 174 -32.60 -27.66 -9.15
C MET A 174 -33.68 -28.39 -10.02
N PRO A 175 -33.55 -28.47 -11.37
CA PRO A 175 -34.53 -29.19 -12.16
C PRO A 175 -34.52 -30.69 -11.90
N LEU A 176 -33.34 -31.29 -11.60
CA LEU A 176 -33.28 -32.70 -11.23
C LEU A 176 -34.02 -32.98 -9.92
N SER A 177 -33.80 -32.15 -8.91
CA SER A 177 -34.47 -32.28 -7.59
C SER A 177 -35.98 -32.08 -7.72
N PHE A 178 -36.41 -31.15 -8.59
CA PHE A 178 -37.81 -30.95 -8.86
C PHE A 178 -38.46 -32.19 -9.49
N VAL A 179 -37.85 -32.77 -10.52
CA VAL A 179 -38.34 -33.97 -11.18
C VAL A 179 -38.38 -35.16 -10.20
N VAL A 180 -37.29 -35.42 -9.46
CA VAL A 180 -37.25 -36.50 -8.51
C VAL A 180 -38.27 -36.30 -7.38
N GLY A 181 -38.46 -35.06 -6.87
CA GLY A 181 -39.44 -34.73 -5.85
C GLY A 181 -40.87 -34.87 -6.36
N PHE A 182 -41.16 -34.46 -7.61
CA PHE A 182 -42.48 -34.61 -8.22
C PHE A 182 -42.89 -36.06 -8.41
N PHE A 183 -41.99 -36.89 -8.96
CA PHE A 183 -42.21 -38.33 -9.09
C PHE A 183 -42.13 -39.12 -7.78
N GLY A 184 -41.51 -38.56 -6.74
CA GLY A 184 -41.48 -39.12 -5.39
C GLY A 184 -42.81 -38.94 -4.61
N GLN A 185 -43.74 -38.15 -5.11
CA GLN A 185 -45.08 -38.07 -4.57
C GLN A 185 -45.89 -39.28 -5.05
N ASN A 186 -46.33 -40.09 -4.08
CA ASN A 186 -47.01 -41.39 -4.32
C ASN A 186 -48.41 -41.24 -4.93
N PHE A 187 -48.53 -40.54 -6.10
CA PHE A 187 -49.77 -40.52 -6.87
C PHE A 187 -49.86 -41.77 -7.78
N GLU A 188 -50.97 -42.50 -7.72
CA GLU A 188 -51.18 -43.75 -8.52
C GLU A 188 -50.90 -43.54 -10.03
N GLY A 189 -51.20 -42.35 -10.58
CA GLY A 189 -50.96 -42.03 -11.99
C GLY A 189 -49.47 -41.85 -12.36
N LEU A 190 -48.60 -41.58 -11.41
CA LEU A 190 -47.14 -41.43 -11.63
C LEU A 190 -46.35 -42.73 -11.48
N ALA A 191 -46.91 -43.75 -10.85
CA ALA A 191 -46.28 -45.07 -10.64
C ALA A 191 -46.30 -45.96 -11.89
N SER A 192 -46.72 -45.44 -13.03
CA SER A 192 -46.82 -46.20 -14.29
C SER A 192 -45.45 -46.59 -14.83
N PRO A 193 -45.18 -47.91 -15.14
CA PRO A 193 -43.92 -48.35 -15.75
C PRO A 193 -43.60 -47.63 -17.08
N ARG A 194 -44.59 -47.09 -17.77
CA ARG A 194 -44.40 -46.35 -19.03
C ARG A 194 -43.73 -45.01 -18.84
N LEU A 195 -43.85 -44.39 -17.65
CA LEU A 195 -43.23 -43.10 -17.31
C LEU A 195 -41.82 -43.27 -16.73
N PHE A 196 -41.48 -44.42 -16.18
CA PHE A 196 -40.22 -44.68 -15.54
C PHE A 196 -38.99 -44.48 -16.49
N TRP A 197 -38.98 -45.14 -17.63
CA TRP A 197 -37.87 -45.07 -18.57
C TRP A 197 -37.65 -43.71 -19.20
N PRO A 198 -38.71 -42.98 -19.67
CA PRO A 198 -38.55 -41.60 -20.14
C PRO A 198 -38.01 -40.65 -19.07
N THR A 199 -38.47 -40.81 -17.82
CA THR A 199 -38.03 -39.96 -16.71
C THR A 199 -36.56 -40.23 -16.40
N MET A 200 -36.12 -41.52 -16.37
CA MET A 200 -34.70 -41.87 -16.18
C MET A 200 -33.83 -41.33 -17.32
N ALA A 201 -34.29 -41.46 -18.57
CA ALA A 201 -33.57 -40.90 -19.71
C ALA A 201 -33.45 -39.39 -19.62
N PHE A 202 -34.47 -38.66 -19.18
CA PHE A 202 -34.48 -37.22 -18.98
C PHE A 202 -33.51 -36.82 -17.85
N LEU A 203 -33.54 -37.51 -16.70
CA LEU A 203 -32.67 -37.27 -15.58
C LEU A 203 -31.17 -37.39 -15.91
N VAL A 204 -30.83 -38.26 -16.87
CA VAL A 204 -29.46 -38.45 -17.35
C VAL A 204 -29.12 -37.44 -18.47
N ALA A 205 -30.03 -37.26 -19.43
CA ALA A 205 -29.81 -36.39 -20.59
C ALA A 205 -29.71 -34.90 -20.21
N LEU A 206 -30.49 -34.45 -19.24
CA LEU A 206 -30.52 -33.06 -18.84
C LEU A 206 -29.18 -32.55 -18.29
N PRO A 207 -28.49 -33.21 -17.31
CA PRO A 207 -27.18 -32.78 -16.84
C PRO A 207 -26.14 -32.81 -17.97
N ILE A 208 -26.14 -33.87 -18.79
CA ILE A 208 -25.19 -34.01 -19.91
C ILE A 208 -25.39 -32.85 -20.90
N GLY A 209 -26.62 -32.56 -21.28
CA GLY A 209 -26.95 -31.44 -22.16
C GLY A 209 -26.56 -30.10 -21.59
N MET A 210 -26.80 -29.88 -20.29
CA MET A 210 -26.44 -28.63 -19.60
C MET A 210 -24.93 -28.46 -19.51
N VAL A 211 -24.18 -29.49 -19.14
CA VAL A 211 -22.71 -29.44 -19.11
C VAL A 211 -22.14 -29.16 -20.51
N GLY A 212 -22.68 -29.84 -21.55
CA GLY A 212 -22.32 -29.56 -22.93
C GLY A 212 -22.60 -28.13 -23.36
N TRP A 213 -23.76 -27.60 -23.00
CA TRP A 213 -24.11 -26.20 -23.27
C TRP A 213 -23.25 -25.19 -22.54
N PHE A 214 -22.94 -25.42 -21.26
CA PHE A 214 -22.04 -24.55 -20.49
C PHE A 214 -20.61 -24.57 -21.06
N ARG A 215 -20.13 -25.75 -21.48
CA ARG A 215 -18.83 -25.87 -22.15
C ARG A 215 -18.81 -25.16 -23.51
N TYR A 216 -19.87 -25.25 -24.29
CA TYR A 216 -20.00 -24.52 -25.56
C TYR A 216 -19.99 -23.01 -25.35
N ARG A 217 -20.63 -22.53 -24.30
CA ARG A 217 -20.67 -21.11 -23.92
C ARG A 217 -19.38 -20.64 -23.21
N ARG A 218 -18.39 -21.49 -23.03
CA ARG A 218 -17.16 -21.20 -22.29
C ARG A 218 -17.39 -20.78 -20.84
N TRP A 219 -18.41 -21.33 -20.23
CA TRP A 219 -18.67 -21.14 -18.80
C TRP A 219 -17.95 -22.17 -17.92
N LEU A 220 -17.51 -23.25 -18.51
CA LEU A 220 -16.64 -24.28 -17.95
C LEU A 220 -15.31 -24.27 -18.66
#